data_db0e99bb60eaf3e5c68b5f6b0ba98686
#
_entry.id   db0e99bb60eaf3e5c68b5f6b0ba98686
#
_cell.length_a   1.000
_cell.length_b   1.000
_cell.length_c   1.000
_cell.angle_alpha   90.00
_cell.angle_beta   90.00
_cell.angle_gamma   90.00
#
_symmetry.space_group_name_H-M   'P 1'
#
loop_
_entity.id
_entity.type
_entity.pdbx_description
1 polymer ?
#
loop_
_entity_poly.entity_id
_entity_poly.type
_entity_poly.pdbx_seq_one_letter_code
_entity_poly.pdbx_strand_id
1 'polypeptide(L)'
;MLMTDLIAKKRDGFELSTEEIDWMICSYVDGEVADYQMSAMCMAIFFRGMTARETLDLTTAMMLSGEIIDLSAIDGVKADKHSTGGVGDKTSLILCPMVAACGVKIAKMSGRGLGHTGGTLDKLESFPGFNIGIGEERFIANVNRIGISLIGQTADIVPADKKLYALRDVTGTVPSIPLIVSSIMSKKLASGADVIVLDVKCGSGAFMKTEEQARELAEGLTRIGRLAGKKCAAVITDMDQPLGCAVGNALEVKEAISVLKGETKGDLLELCLTLGACILTEAGFAADAESARAKLLETVESGAALKKLAEMVEAQDGSAADVYDPSRLPLAPVQIEVPSERAGYLSHIEAEKVGLISMHLGGGRATKESDIDLSVGLVLHKKVGDAVAAGESLGTIHAPDAEKAAEAAELLRACCTISDTPVERPAFIKAIIR
;
A
#
# COMPACT_ATOMS: atom_id res chain seq x y z
N MET A 1 7.41 37.13 4.81
CA MET A 1 8.64 36.33 4.65
C MET A 1 9.04 36.28 3.19
N LEU A 2 10.31 36.01 2.87
CA LEU A 2 10.73 35.77 1.49
C LEU A 2 11.16 34.32 1.33
N MET A 3 10.63 33.65 0.33
CA MET A 3 10.95 32.22 0.09
C MET A 3 12.45 32.00 -0.18
N THR A 4 13.13 32.95 -0.82
CA THR A 4 14.58 32.91 -1.05
C THR A 4 15.40 32.85 0.25
N ASP A 5 14.96 33.54 1.30
CA ASP A 5 15.66 33.55 2.58
C ASP A 5 15.52 32.20 3.29
N LEU A 6 14.32 31.57 3.21
CA LEU A 6 14.09 30.23 3.76
C LEU A 6 14.90 29.17 3.02
N ILE A 7 14.96 29.25 1.67
CA ILE A 7 15.79 28.36 0.85
C ILE A 7 17.27 28.51 1.24
N ALA A 8 17.78 29.74 1.35
CA ALA A 8 19.17 29.99 1.75
C ALA A 8 19.45 29.44 3.16
N LYS A 9 18.55 29.69 4.13
CA LYS A 9 18.64 29.21 5.48
C LYS A 9 18.75 27.68 5.53
N LYS A 10 17.85 26.95 4.79
CA LYS A 10 17.87 25.49 4.75
C LYS A 10 19.08 24.94 4.00
N ARG A 11 19.45 25.55 2.87
CA ARG A 11 20.66 25.22 2.09
C ARG A 11 21.92 25.27 2.95
N ASP A 12 22.02 26.27 3.82
CA ASP A 12 23.19 26.49 4.65
C ASP A 12 23.20 25.64 5.94
N GLY A 13 22.17 24.78 6.12
CA GLY A 13 22.09 23.76 7.16
C GLY A 13 21.37 24.23 8.44
N PHE A 14 20.70 25.36 8.42
CA PHE A 14 19.92 25.84 9.56
C PHE A 14 18.52 25.26 9.58
N GLU A 15 17.95 25.13 10.78
CA GLU A 15 16.57 24.71 10.98
C GLU A 15 15.58 25.83 10.62
N LEU A 16 14.48 25.47 9.96
CA LEU A 16 13.33 26.35 9.79
C LEU A 16 12.51 26.38 11.08
N SER A 17 11.92 27.51 11.42
CA SER A 17 10.95 27.59 12.52
C SER A 17 9.58 27.03 12.10
N THR A 18 8.70 26.79 13.07
CA THR A 18 7.32 26.37 12.81
C THR A 18 6.58 27.38 11.95
N GLU A 19 6.70 28.69 12.27
CA GLU A 19 6.06 29.77 11.52
C GLU A 19 6.58 29.89 10.08
N GLU A 20 7.88 29.61 9.86
CA GLU A 20 8.49 29.60 8.53
C GLU A 20 7.95 28.45 7.69
N ILE A 21 7.78 27.27 8.28
CA ILE A 21 7.22 26.08 7.60
C ILE A 21 5.73 26.29 7.29
N ASP A 22 4.96 26.79 8.24
CA ASP A 22 3.53 27.08 8.05
C ASP A 22 3.33 28.11 6.94
N TRP A 23 4.06 29.22 6.98
CA TRP A 23 3.99 30.23 5.93
C TRP A 23 4.36 29.67 4.57
N MET A 24 5.42 28.88 4.48
CA MET A 24 5.89 28.26 3.24
C MET A 24 4.82 27.38 2.61
N ILE A 25 4.17 26.52 3.39
CA ILE A 25 3.15 25.61 2.87
C ILE A 25 1.86 26.34 2.51
N CYS A 26 1.38 27.26 3.34
CA CYS A 26 0.20 28.08 3.03
C CYS A 26 0.41 28.89 1.75
N SER A 27 1.50 29.65 1.66
CA SER A 27 1.81 30.47 0.47
C SER A 27 2.06 29.62 -0.79
N TYR A 28 2.53 28.36 -0.64
CA TYR A 28 2.68 27.46 -1.77
C TYR A 28 1.32 26.96 -2.27
N VAL A 29 0.40 26.60 -1.36
CA VAL A 29 -0.96 26.16 -1.72
C VAL A 29 -1.72 27.32 -2.40
N ASP A 30 -1.61 28.53 -1.86
CA ASP A 30 -2.26 29.75 -2.39
C ASP A 30 -1.64 30.24 -3.71
N GLY A 31 -0.50 29.68 -4.12
CA GLY A 31 0.18 30.02 -5.38
C GLY A 31 1.07 31.26 -5.30
N GLU A 32 1.32 31.79 -4.10
CA GLU A 32 2.24 32.91 -3.88
C GLU A 32 3.71 32.47 -4.00
N VAL A 33 4.02 31.23 -3.57
CA VAL A 33 5.33 30.61 -3.76
C VAL A 33 5.30 29.80 -5.07
N ALA A 34 6.22 30.12 -5.98
CA ALA A 34 6.32 29.47 -7.27
C ALA A 34 6.95 28.08 -7.20
N ASP A 35 6.59 27.20 -8.15
CA ASP A 35 7.09 25.82 -8.21
C ASP A 35 8.63 25.73 -8.25
N TYR A 36 9.31 26.65 -8.97
CA TYR A 36 10.78 26.66 -9.02
C TYR A 36 11.42 26.99 -7.66
N GLN A 37 10.77 27.82 -6.82
CA GLN A 37 11.23 28.09 -5.47
C GLN A 37 11.00 26.90 -4.54
N MET A 38 9.82 26.28 -4.62
CA MET A 38 9.53 25.06 -3.86
C MET A 38 10.42 23.88 -4.29
N SER A 39 10.74 23.75 -5.58
CA SER A 39 11.71 22.77 -6.08
C SER A 39 13.10 22.97 -5.47
N ALA A 40 13.58 24.22 -5.39
CA ALA A 40 14.85 24.55 -4.74
C ALA A 40 14.82 24.19 -3.23
N MET A 41 13.71 24.46 -2.53
CA MET A 41 13.54 24.07 -1.13
C MET A 41 13.54 22.55 -0.96
N CYS A 42 12.81 21.79 -1.81
CA CYS A 42 12.83 20.34 -1.79
C CYS A 42 14.25 19.77 -1.97
N MET A 43 15.05 20.38 -2.86
CA MET A 43 16.44 19.98 -3.08
C MET A 43 17.34 20.36 -1.89
N ALA A 44 17.10 21.52 -1.24
CA ALA A 44 17.80 21.88 0.00
C ALA A 44 17.48 20.88 1.13
N ILE A 45 16.21 20.50 1.30
CA ILE A 45 15.79 19.47 2.25
C ILE A 45 16.40 18.11 1.90
N PHE A 46 16.46 17.73 0.62
CA PHE A 46 17.04 16.47 0.17
C PHE A 46 18.50 16.32 0.65
N PHE A 47 19.30 17.37 0.53
CA PHE A 47 20.71 17.34 0.94
C PHE A 47 20.97 17.58 2.42
N ARG A 48 20.12 18.37 3.10
CA ARG A 48 20.32 18.77 4.48
C ARG A 48 19.47 18.01 5.48
N GLY A 49 18.46 17.30 5.01
CA GLY A 49 17.47 16.66 5.87
C GLY A 49 16.58 17.67 6.61
N MET A 50 15.79 17.15 7.52
CA MET A 50 14.96 17.90 8.46
C MET A 50 15.07 17.23 9.84
N THR A 51 15.02 18.02 10.90
CA THR A 51 14.87 17.48 12.26
C THR A 51 13.49 16.86 12.46
N ALA A 52 13.32 16.10 13.54
CA ALA A 52 12.01 15.52 13.88
C ALA A 52 10.94 16.61 14.09
N ARG A 53 11.32 17.77 14.68
CA ARG A 53 10.43 18.91 14.85
C ARG A 53 10.03 19.49 13.48
N GLU A 54 10.99 19.82 12.62
CA GLU A 54 10.70 20.34 11.28
C GLU A 54 9.82 19.39 10.47
N THR A 55 10.07 18.09 10.55
CA THR A 55 9.28 17.06 9.83
C THR A 55 7.85 17.00 10.38
N LEU A 56 7.67 17.13 11.70
CA LEU A 56 6.34 17.21 12.32
C LEU A 56 5.61 18.48 11.89
N ASP A 57 6.30 19.63 11.94
CA ASP A 57 5.72 20.92 11.54
C ASP A 57 5.28 20.89 10.06
N LEU A 58 6.15 20.38 9.17
CA LEU A 58 5.82 20.20 7.76
C LEU A 58 4.61 19.26 7.57
N THR A 59 4.60 18.15 8.28
CA THR A 59 3.49 17.19 8.26
C THR A 59 2.17 17.84 8.69
N THR A 60 2.23 18.64 9.77
CA THR A 60 1.07 19.33 10.33
C THR A 60 0.58 20.45 9.40
N ALA A 61 1.48 21.28 8.86
CA ALA A 61 1.14 22.31 7.90
C ALA A 61 0.49 21.72 6.64
N MET A 62 1.03 20.61 6.12
CA MET A 62 0.44 19.90 5.00
C MET A 62 -0.94 19.31 5.35
N MET A 63 -1.09 18.68 6.52
CA MET A 63 -2.36 18.14 7.01
C MET A 63 -3.45 19.23 7.09
N LEU A 64 -3.08 20.39 7.63
CA LEU A 64 -4.00 21.53 7.82
C LEU A 64 -4.28 22.31 6.53
N SER A 65 -3.62 22.00 5.43
CA SER A 65 -3.85 22.68 4.14
C SER A 65 -5.19 22.34 3.48
N GLY A 66 -5.91 21.34 3.99
CA GLY A 66 -7.19 20.89 3.45
C GLY A 66 -8.12 20.36 4.52
N GLU A 67 -9.09 19.56 4.11
CA GLU A 67 -10.07 18.98 5.00
C GLU A 67 -9.47 17.87 5.88
N ILE A 68 -9.89 17.84 7.13
CA ILE A 68 -9.63 16.75 8.08
C ILE A 68 -10.93 16.02 8.31
N ILE A 69 -10.92 14.71 8.17
CA ILE A 69 -12.12 13.90 8.40
C ILE A 69 -12.38 13.76 9.88
N ASP A 70 -13.58 14.15 10.29
CA ASP A 70 -14.05 14.00 11.66
C ASP A 70 -14.67 12.60 11.86
N LEU A 71 -13.88 11.69 12.44
CA LEU A 71 -14.35 10.36 12.82
C LEU A 71 -14.94 10.29 14.24
N SER A 72 -15.21 11.41 14.89
CA SER A 72 -15.76 11.45 16.27
C SER A 72 -17.12 10.77 16.40
N ALA A 73 -17.90 10.75 15.31
CA ALA A 73 -19.18 10.06 15.23
C ALA A 73 -19.05 8.51 15.13
N ILE A 74 -17.83 7.98 15.06
CA ILE A 74 -17.57 6.53 15.06
C ILE A 74 -17.20 6.10 16.48
N ASP A 75 -18.02 5.24 17.06
CA ASP A 75 -17.76 4.66 18.37
C ASP A 75 -16.63 3.64 18.35
N GLY A 76 -15.71 3.75 19.31
CA GLY A 76 -14.58 2.84 19.47
C GLY A 76 -13.29 3.31 18.80
N VAL A 77 -12.27 2.46 18.87
CA VAL A 77 -10.92 2.75 18.33
C VAL A 77 -10.92 2.57 16.81
N LYS A 78 -10.49 3.61 16.11
CA LYS A 78 -10.33 3.61 14.64
C LYS A 78 -8.89 3.30 14.29
N ALA A 79 -8.68 2.34 13.39
CA ALA A 79 -7.36 1.97 12.89
C ALA A 79 -7.26 2.13 11.37
N ASP A 80 -6.07 2.47 10.90
CA ASP A 80 -5.70 2.47 9.50
C ASP A 80 -4.37 1.74 9.26
N LYS A 81 -4.24 1.13 8.11
CA LYS A 81 -2.99 0.54 7.60
C LYS A 81 -2.55 1.28 6.35
N HIS A 82 -1.29 1.65 6.28
CA HIS A 82 -0.68 2.19 5.08
C HIS A 82 0.46 1.29 4.61
N SER A 83 0.61 1.12 3.30
CA SER A 83 1.76 0.48 2.68
C SER A 83 2.54 1.50 1.86
N THR A 84 3.87 1.39 1.87
CA THR A 84 4.71 2.22 1.00
C THR A 84 4.63 1.82 -0.48
N GLY A 85 3.84 0.78 -0.78
CA GLY A 85 3.61 0.29 -2.13
C GLY A 85 4.55 -0.86 -2.53
N GLY A 86 4.03 -1.77 -3.32
CA GLY A 86 4.76 -2.92 -3.83
C GLY A 86 3.92 -3.71 -4.83
N VAL A 87 4.51 -4.74 -5.40
CA VAL A 87 3.88 -5.62 -6.39
C VAL A 87 3.07 -6.71 -5.71
N GLY A 88 1.80 -6.84 -6.09
CA GLY A 88 0.90 -7.83 -5.49
C GLY A 88 0.40 -7.45 -4.08
N ASP A 89 0.49 -6.18 -3.66
CA ASP A 89 0.05 -5.76 -2.33
C ASP A 89 -1.48 -5.67 -2.24
N LYS A 90 -2.09 -6.79 -1.89
CA LYS A 90 -3.51 -6.96 -1.59
C LYS A 90 -3.81 -7.01 -0.09
N THR A 91 -2.83 -6.71 0.75
CA THR A 91 -2.90 -6.83 2.22
C THR A 91 -4.14 -6.17 2.81
N SER A 92 -4.54 -4.99 2.32
CA SER A 92 -5.71 -4.28 2.84
C SER A 92 -7.02 -5.05 2.68
N LEU A 93 -7.16 -5.86 1.61
CA LEU A 93 -8.36 -6.66 1.34
C LEU A 93 -8.51 -7.86 2.30
N ILE A 94 -7.42 -8.25 2.93
CA ILE A 94 -7.37 -9.36 3.90
C ILE A 94 -7.36 -8.82 5.32
N LEU A 95 -6.39 -7.97 5.62
CA LEU A 95 -6.14 -7.41 6.95
C LEU A 95 -7.32 -6.63 7.50
N CYS A 96 -7.90 -5.72 6.68
CA CYS A 96 -8.96 -4.84 7.16
C CYS A 96 -10.23 -5.63 7.60
N PRO A 97 -10.72 -6.62 6.81
CA PRO A 97 -11.79 -7.51 7.26
C PRO A 97 -11.46 -8.32 8.51
N MET A 98 -10.23 -8.87 8.63
CA MET A 98 -9.80 -9.62 9.82
C MET A 98 -9.82 -8.75 11.08
N VAL A 99 -9.26 -7.55 11.00
CA VAL A 99 -9.20 -6.60 12.12
C VAL A 99 -10.59 -6.08 12.48
N ALA A 100 -11.44 -5.79 11.49
CA ALA A 100 -12.81 -5.39 11.73
C ALA A 100 -13.67 -6.51 12.37
N ALA A 101 -13.42 -7.77 12.01
CA ALA A 101 -14.05 -8.92 12.63
C ALA A 101 -13.64 -9.10 14.11
N CYS A 102 -12.45 -8.61 14.50
CA CYS A 102 -12.03 -8.53 15.89
C CYS A 102 -12.63 -7.34 16.67
N GLY A 103 -13.42 -6.47 16.02
CA GLY A 103 -14.15 -5.35 16.66
C GLY A 103 -13.45 -3.97 16.56
N VAL A 104 -12.26 -3.87 16.00
CA VAL A 104 -11.60 -2.58 15.72
C VAL A 104 -12.28 -1.92 14.52
N LYS A 105 -12.51 -0.63 14.57
CA LYS A 105 -13.15 0.12 13.48
C LYS A 105 -12.15 0.46 12.38
N ILE A 106 -12.47 0.12 11.14
CA ILE A 106 -11.64 0.41 9.96
C ILE A 106 -12.34 1.48 9.11
N ALA A 107 -11.91 2.72 9.29
CA ALA A 107 -12.31 3.87 8.48
C ALA A 107 -11.15 4.21 7.54
N LYS A 108 -11.08 3.53 6.38
CA LYS A 108 -9.88 3.58 5.55
C LYS A 108 -10.05 4.42 4.30
N MET A 109 -9.09 5.35 4.09
CA MET A 109 -8.89 6.01 2.81
C MET A 109 -7.71 5.41 2.07
N SER A 110 -7.89 5.15 0.80
CA SER A 110 -6.89 4.53 -0.06
C SER A 110 -6.71 5.28 -1.38
N GLY A 111 -5.63 4.97 -2.09
CA GLY A 111 -5.31 5.52 -3.40
C GLY A 111 -5.47 4.50 -4.53
N ARG A 112 -5.43 5.02 -5.77
CA ARG A 112 -5.29 4.24 -6.99
C ARG A 112 -3.84 3.84 -7.21
N GLY A 113 -3.60 2.81 -8.00
CA GLY A 113 -2.27 2.41 -8.44
C GLY A 113 -1.71 3.31 -9.54
N LEU A 114 -0.40 3.37 -9.62
CA LEU A 114 0.34 4.02 -10.69
C LEU A 114 1.63 3.24 -10.99
N GLY A 115 1.98 3.15 -12.27
CA GLY A 115 3.15 2.41 -12.71
C GLY A 115 3.05 0.92 -12.39
N HIS A 116 4.11 0.36 -11.85
CA HIS A 116 4.24 -1.07 -11.53
C HIS A 116 3.49 -1.52 -10.26
N THR A 117 2.91 -0.57 -9.49
CA THR A 117 2.19 -0.88 -8.24
C THR A 117 0.68 -0.87 -8.47
N GLY A 118 -0.03 -1.87 -7.96
CA GLY A 118 -1.48 -1.94 -8.00
C GLY A 118 -2.15 -1.16 -6.85
N GLY A 119 -3.24 -0.41 -7.14
CA GLY A 119 -3.99 0.33 -6.14
C GLY A 119 -5.05 -0.51 -5.43
N THR A 120 -5.28 -0.25 -4.14
CA THR A 120 -6.34 -0.92 -3.39
C THR A 120 -7.72 -0.62 -3.97
N LEU A 121 -7.94 0.62 -4.45
CA LEU A 121 -9.22 1.00 -5.06
C LEU A 121 -9.47 0.27 -6.38
N ASP A 122 -8.44 0.16 -7.22
CA ASP A 122 -8.54 -0.54 -8.51
C ASP A 122 -8.88 -2.02 -8.30
N LYS A 123 -8.35 -2.64 -7.26
CA LYS A 123 -8.70 -4.01 -6.87
C LYS A 123 -10.16 -4.12 -6.43
N LEU A 124 -10.63 -3.20 -5.59
CA LEU A 124 -12.02 -3.19 -5.13
C LEU A 124 -13.03 -2.96 -6.28
N GLU A 125 -12.66 -2.18 -7.29
CA GLU A 125 -13.47 -2.00 -8.51
C GLU A 125 -13.60 -3.30 -9.33
N SER A 126 -12.83 -4.35 -9.03
CA SER A 126 -13.04 -5.69 -9.59
C SER A 126 -14.35 -6.33 -9.12
N PHE A 127 -14.93 -5.89 -8.01
CA PHE A 127 -16.30 -6.23 -7.63
C PHE A 127 -17.27 -5.37 -8.46
N PRO A 128 -18.09 -5.94 -9.34
CA PRO A 128 -19.01 -5.18 -10.16
C PRO A 128 -19.93 -4.29 -9.32
N GLY A 129 -19.98 -3.00 -9.65
CA GLY A 129 -20.80 -2.01 -8.97
C GLY A 129 -20.21 -1.44 -7.68
N PHE A 130 -19.05 -1.93 -7.18
CA PHE A 130 -18.45 -1.41 -5.96
C PHE A 130 -18.15 0.08 -6.07
N ASN A 131 -18.66 0.87 -5.13
CA ASN A 131 -18.55 2.32 -5.12
C ASN A 131 -17.47 2.80 -4.14
N ILE A 132 -16.35 3.26 -4.69
CA ILE A 132 -15.24 3.85 -3.91
C ILE A 132 -15.48 5.32 -3.52
N GLY A 133 -16.51 5.95 -4.09
CA GLY A 133 -16.82 7.38 -3.95
C GLY A 133 -18.05 7.67 -3.11
N ILE A 134 -18.42 6.80 -2.16
CA ILE A 134 -19.51 7.08 -1.22
C ILE A 134 -19.20 8.32 -0.37
N GLY A 135 -20.22 9.14 -0.11
CA GLY A 135 -20.06 10.34 0.71
C GLY A 135 -19.70 10.03 2.17
N GLU A 136 -19.17 11.04 2.87
CA GLU A 136 -18.66 10.93 4.24
C GLU A 136 -19.71 10.40 5.21
N GLU A 137 -20.96 10.88 5.13
CA GLU A 137 -22.06 10.41 5.98
C GLU A 137 -22.28 8.89 5.86
N ARG A 138 -22.33 8.37 4.62
CA ARG A 138 -22.48 6.94 4.36
C ARG A 138 -21.24 6.14 4.78
N PHE A 139 -20.05 6.71 4.60
CA PHE A 139 -18.79 6.14 5.05
C PHE A 139 -18.81 5.92 6.57
N ILE A 140 -19.14 6.96 7.37
CA ILE A 140 -19.25 6.90 8.82
C ILE A 140 -20.34 5.91 9.25
N ALA A 141 -21.51 5.96 8.61
CA ALA A 141 -22.61 5.04 8.90
C ALA A 141 -22.24 3.58 8.67
N ASN A 142 -21.50 3.28 7.58
CA ASN A 142 -21.01 1.94 7.31
C ASN A 142 -20.02 1.47 8.39
N VAL A 143 -19.03 2.29 8.79
CA VAL A 143 -18.08 1.92 9.84
C VAL A 143 -18.81 1.68 11.18
N ASN A 144 -19.79 2.48 11.53
CA ASN A 144 -20.61 2.23 12.73
C ASN A 144 -21.37 0.91 12.64
N ARG A 145 -22.05 0.66 11.52
CA ARG A 145 -22.93 -0.50 11.32
C ARG A 145 -22.16 -1.82 11.17
N ILE A 146 -21.15 -1.86 10.33
CA ILE A 146 -20.45 -3.11 9.97
C ILE A 146 -18.98 -3.13 10.41
N GLY A 147 -18.43 -2.04 10.96
CA GLY A 147 -17.07 -1.96 11.47
C GLY A 147 -16.01 -1.62 10.42
N ILE A 148 -16.34 -1.51 9.13
CA ILE A 148 -15.40 -1.29 8.05
C ILE A 148 -16.01 -0.51 6.90
N SER A 149 -15.24 0.41 6.31
CA SER A 149 -15.50 1.02 5.01
C SER A 149 -14.21 1.51 4.38
N LEU A 150 -14.08 1.40 3.04
CA LEU A 150 -12.93 1.85 2.27
C LEU A 150 -13.37 2.81 1.17
N ILE A 151 -12.79 4.01 1.14
CA ILE A 151 -13.10 5.03 0.13
C ILE A 151 -11.84 5.58 -0.54
N GLY A 152 -12.03 6.23 -1.68
CA GLY A 152 -11.01 7.04 -2.33
C GLY A 152 -10.72 8.32 -1.54
N GLN A 153 -9.50 8.84 -1.66
CA GLN A 153 -9.18 10.16 -1.15
C GLN A 153 -9.88 11.22 -2.00
N THR A 154 -10.51 12.20 -1.38
CA THR A 154 -11.03 13.37 -2.07
C THR A 154 -9.89 14.33 -2.45
N ALA A 155 -10.16 15.23 -3.41
CA ALA A 155 -9.16 16.20 -3.85
C ALA A 155 -8.82 17.23 -2.75
N ASP A 156 -9.70 17.37 -1.77
CA ASP A 156 -9.65 18.38 -0.72
C ASP A 156 -8.87 17.95 0.51
N ILE A 157 -8.53 16.65 0.58
CA ILE A 157 -7.67 16.12 1.65
C ILE A 157 -6.21 16.37 1.29
N VAL A 158 -5.54 17.19 2.10
CA VAL A 158 -4.10 17.51 2.00
C VAL A 158 -3.69 17.99 0.60
N PRO A 159 -4.30 19.10 0.06
CA PRO A 159 -3.95 19.63 -1.26
C PRO A 159 -2.47 20.01 -1.38
N ALA A 160 -1.83 20.41 -0.27
CA ALA A 160 -0.39 20.67 -0.24
C ALA A 160 0.43 19.44 -0.68
N ASP A 161 0.07 18.23 -0.21
CA ASP A 161 0.76 17.01 -0.63
C ASP A 161 0.58 16.72 -2.12
N LYS A 162 -0.64 16.88 -2.62
CA LYS A 162 -0.93 16.65 -4.05
C LYS A 162 -0.05 17.53 -4.94
N LYS A 163 0.08 18.82 -4.60
CA LYS A 163 0.88 19.79 -5.34
C LYS A 163 2.37 19.52 -5.18
N LEU A 164 2.82 19.28 -3.94
CA LEU A 164 4.22 19.02 -3.63
C LEU A 164 4.72 17.70 -4.21
N TYR A 165 3.92 16.63 -4.14
CA TYR A 165 4.29 15.32 -4.70
C TYR A 165 4.42 15.39 -6.22
N ALA A 166 3.48 16.05 -6.92
CA ALA A 166 3.56 16.24 -8.36
C ALA A 166 4.82 17.01 -8.79
N LEU A 167 5.25 17.99 -7.98
CA LEU A 167 6.51 18.70 -8.22
C LEU A 167 7.73 17.79 -7.98
N ARG A 168 7.73 17.03 -6.91
CA ARG A 168 8.83 16.14 -6.56
C ARG A 168 9.05 15.04 -7.59
N ASP A 169 7.97 14.52 -8.18
CA ASP A 169 7.99 13.47 -9.18
C ASP A 169 8.82 13.83 -10.43
N VAL A 170 8.87 15.12 -10.77
CA VAL A 170 9.60 15.64 -11.94
C VAL A 170 10.87 16.41 -11.60
N THR A 171 11.26 16.49 -10.32
CA THR A 171 12.44 17.27 -9.88
C THR A 171 13.52 16.45 -9.19
N GLY A 172 13.40 15.10 -9.20
CA GLY A 172 14.39 14.19 -8.61
C GLY A 172 14.47 14.24 -7.08
N THR A 173 13.44 14.71 -6.39
CA THR A 173 13.41 14.88 -4.93
C THR A 173 12.50 13.88 -4.21
N VAL A 174 11.93 12.89 -4.92
CA VAL A 174 11.11 11.83 -4.32
C VAL A 174 11.84 11.05 -3.23
N PRO A 175 13.13 10.63 -3.36
CA PRO A 175 13.80 9.80 -2.35
C PRO A 175 14.24 10.53 -1.08
N SER A 176 13.67 11.67 -0.75
CA SER A 176 13.94 12.40 0.51
C SER A 176 13.10 11.84 1.65
N ILE A 177 13.73 11.22 2.65
CA ILE A 177 13.02 10.58 3.78
C ILE A 177 12.08 11.56 4.52
N PRO A 178 12.49 12.79 4.92
CA PRO A 178 11.58 13.73 5.58
C PRO A 178 10.35 14.06 4.72
N LEU A 179 10.54 14.24 3.41
CA LEU A 179 9.45 14.56 2.49
C LEU A 179 8.53 13.35 2.23
N ILE A 180 9.06 12.13 2.24
CA ILE A 180 8.25 10.90 2.18
C ILE A 180 7.41 10.76 3.44
N VAL A 181 8.03 10.94 4.61
CA VAL A 181 7.35 10.86 5.91
C VAL A 181 6.22 11.89 5.98
N SER A 182 6.48 13.15 5.64
CA SER A 182 5.47 14.21 5.68
C SER A 182 4.33 13.95 4.69
N SER A 183 4.63 13.46 3.49
CA SER A 183 3.62 13.09 2.48
C SER A 183 2.70 11.97 2.96
N ILE A 184 3.25 10.92 3.56
CA ILE A 184 2.46 9.79 4.05
C ILE A 184 1.66 10.20 5.29
N MET A 185 2.34 10.78 6.28
CA MET A 185 1.74 11.03 7.59
C MET A 185 0.72 12.17 7.57
N SER A 186 0.88 13.20 6.75
CA SER A 186 -0.14 14.25 6.62
C SER A 186 -1.50 13.69 6.20
N LYS A 187 -1.53 12.76 5.22
CA LYS A 187 -2.76 12.07 4.80
C LYS A 187 -3.32 11.13 5.85
N LYS A 188 -2.45 10.41 6.57
CA LYS A 188 -2.86 9.47 7.63
C LYS A 188 -3.40 10.20 8.87
N LEU A 189 -2.84 11.33 9.20
CA LEU A 189 -3.34 12.17 10.28
C LEU A 189 -4.67 12.84 9.89
N ALA A 190 -4.77 13.36 8.66
CA ALA A 190 -6.00 13.95 8.14
C ALA A 190 -7.16 12.95 8.04
N SER A 191 -6.88 11.65 7.89
CA SER A 191 -7.91 10.59 7.87
C SER A 191 -8.49 10.25 9.24
N GLY A 192 -7.96 10.81 10.34
CA GLY A 192 -8.58 10.78 11.67
C GLY A 192 -8.35 9.50 12.51
N ALA A 193 -7.64 8.49 12.03
CA ALA A 193 -7.42 7.23 12.76
C ALA A 193 -6.68 7.43 14.09
N ASP A 194 -6.99 6.60 15.12
CA ASP A 194 -6.33 6.57 16.42
C ASP A 194 -5.06 5.72 16.42
N VAL A 195 -5.09 4.64 15.61
CA VAL A 195 -3.99 3.68 15.43
C VAL A 195 -3.59 3.63 13.96
N ILE A 196 -2.31 3.80 13.69
CA ILE A 196 -1.74 3.77 12.33
C ILE A 196 -0.65 2.70 12.28
N VAL A 197 -0.82 1.67 11.46
CA VAL A 197 0.19 0.64 11.22
C VAL A 197 0.71 0.74 9.80
N LEU A 198 2.04 0.80 9.69
CA LEU A 198 2.76 1.06 8.45
C LEU A 198 3.43 -0.22 7.97
N ASP A 199 3.22 -0.57 6.72
CA ASP A 199 3.87 -1.68 6.03
C ASP A 199 4.93 -1.08 5.09
N VAL A 200 6.19 -1.08 5.56
CA VAL A 200 7.32 -0.49 4.85
C VAL A 200 8.00 -1.56 4.02
N LYS A 201 7.80 -1.48 2.71
CA LYS A 201 8.34 -2.43 1.74
C LYS A 201 9.83 -2.15 1.48
N CYS A 202 10.63 -3.22 1.42
CA CYS A 202 12.07 -3.20 1.19
C CYS A 202 12.46 -4.21 0.11
N GLY A 203 13.18 -3.81 -0.90
CA GLY A 203 13.66 -4.68 -1.98
C GLY A 203 13.44 -4.12 -3.38
N SER A 204 13.70 -4.93 -4.39
CA SER A 204 13.70 -4.53 -5.81
C SER A 204 12.35 -4.00 -6.29
N GLY A 205 11.24 -4.51 -5.77
CA GLY A 205 9.89 -4.08 -6.10
C GLY A 205 9.33 -2.95 -5.22
N ALA A 206 10.15 -2.35 -4.34
CA ALA A 206 9.78 -1.28 -3.42
C ALA A 206 10.51 0.04 -3.72
N PHE A 207 10.04 1.14 -3.11
CA PHE A 207 10.78 2.42 -3.15
C PHE A 207 12.08 2.36 -2.34
N MET A 208 12.06 1.72 -1.16
CA MET A 208 13.25 1.50 -0.35
C MET A 208 13.97 0.24 -0.84
N LYS A 209 15.18 0.42 -1.37
CA LYS A 209 15.92 -0.70 -1.98
C LYS A 209 16.75 -1.47 -0.96
N THR A 210 17.11 -0.85 0.19
CA THR A 210 17.89 -1.50 1.25
C THR A 210 17.14 -1.50 2.59
N GLU A 211 17.52 -2.41 3.48
CA GLU A 211 16.91 -2.51 4.82
C GLU A 211 17.21 -1.27 5.66
N GLU A 212 18.38 -0.64 5.49
CA GLU A 212 18.76 0.58 6.20
C GLU A 212 17.81 1.74 5.81
N GLN A 213 17.55 1.93 4.52
CA GLN A 213 16.61 2.94 4.04
C GLN A 213 15.18 2.68 4.54
N ALA A 214 14.75 1.41 4.50
CA ALA A 214 13.43 1.03 4.99
C ALA A 214 13.30 1.25 6.49
N ARG A 215 14.35 0.99 7.26
CA ARG A 215 14.41 1.22 8.71
C ARG A 215 14.34 2.71 9.04
N GLU A 216 15.15 3.53 8.36
CA GLU A 216 15.11 4.98 8.52
C GLU A 216 13.71 5.55 8.25
N LEU A 217 13.09 5.10 7.17
CA LEU A 217 11.71 5.49 6.84
C LEU A 217 10.71 5.02 7.90
N ALA A 218 10.78 3.76 8.33
CA ALA A 218 9.87 3.19 9.33
C ALA A 218 9.98 3.93 10.68
N GLU A 219 11.20 4.24 11.12
CA GLU A 219 11.46 5.02 12.34
C GLU A 219 10.96 6.45 12.21
N GLY A 220 11.17 7.10 11.07
CA GLY A 220 10.64 8.42 10.76
C GLY A 220 9.12 8.47 10.83
N LEU A 221 8.46 7.55 10.16
CA LEU A 221 6.99 7.45 10.13
C LEU A 221 6.40 7.21 11.53
N THR A 222 6.95 6.24 12.28
CA THR A 222 6.45 5.92 13.64
C THR A 222 6.70 7.07 14.61
N ARG A 223 7.86 7.73 14.51
CA ARG A 223 8.20 8.91 15.32
C ARG A 223 7.22 10.05 15.10
N ILE A 224 6.96 10.43 13.85
CA ILE A 224 6.02 11.52 13.52
C ILE A 224 4.60 11.16 13.95
N GLY A 225 4.15 9.92 13.73
CA GLY A 225 2.83 9.47 14.19
C GLY A 225 2.67 9.61 15.70
N ARG A 226 3.67 9.25 16.49
CA ARG A 226 3.65 9.36 17.95
C ARG A 226 3.74 10.80 18.43
N LEU A 227 4.60 11.62 17.82
CA LEU A 227 4.68 13.05 18.13
C LEU A 227 3.36 13.77 17.83
N ALA A 228 2.60 13.31 16.83
CA ALA A 228 1.24 13.76 16.54
C ALA A 228 0.16 13.13 17.45
N GLY A 229 0.54 12.41 18.52
CA GLY A 229 -0.38 11.84 19.51
C GLY A 229 -1.09 10.56 19.06
N LYS A 230 -0.64 9.91 17.98
CA LYS A 230 -1.23 8.65 17.50
C LYS A 230 -0.46 7.43 18.01
N LYS A 231 -1.17 6.30 18.16
CA LYS A 231 -0.52 5.00 18.35
C LYS A 231 -0.02 4.51 17.00
N CYS A 232 1.28 4.24 16.91
CA CYS A 232 1.91 3.98 15.62
C CYS A 232 2.95 2.87 15.70
N ALA A 233 2.90 1.93 14.76
CA ALA A 233 3.91 0.88 14.56
C ALA A 233 4.21 0.71 13.08
N ALA A 234 5.40 0.21 12.74
CA ALA A 234 5.76 -0.15 11.38
C ALA A 234 6.33 -1.57 11.32
N VAL A 235 6.06 -2.26 10.21
CA VAL A 235 6.63 -3.56 9.88
C VAL A 235 7.43 -3.41 8.59
N ILE A 236 8.70 -3.78 8.61
CA ILE A 236 9.56 -3.80 7.42
C ILE A 236 9.44 -5.19 6.79
N THR A 237 9.06 -5.22 5.51
CA THR A 237 8.75 -6.45 4.78
C THR A 237 9.49 -6.57 3.46
N ASP A 238 9.80 -7.79 3.07
CA ASP A 238 10.48 -8.09 1.83
C ASP A 238 9.62 -7.80 0.60
N MET A 239 10.22 -7.22 -0.43
CA MET A 239 9.63 -6.98 -1.75
C MET A 239 10.63 -7.29 -2.88
N ASP A 240 11.56 -8.21 -2.65
CA ASP A 240 12.44 -8.75 -3.70
C ASP A 240 11.75 -9.79 -4.58
N GLN A 241 10.53 -10.14 -4.23
CA GLN A 241 9.60 -10.90 -5.06
C GLN A 241 8.18 -10.37 -4.81
N PRO A 242 7.21 -10.57 -5.73
CA PRO A 242 5.83 -10.15 -5.53
C PRO A 242 5.22 -10.75 -4.27
N LEU A 243 4.37 -9.98 -3.57
CA LEU A 243 3.64 -10.43 -2.39
C LEU A 243 2.49 -11.36 -2.78
N GLY A 244 2.46 -12.54 -2.20
CA GLY A 244 1.57 -13.61 -2.65
C GLY A 244 1.96 -14.11 -4.04
N CYS A 245 1.00 -14.66 -4.77
CA CYS A 245 1.21 -15.25 -6.09
C CYS A 245 0.57 -14.44 -7.22
N ALA A 246 -0.58 -13.82 -6.98
CA ALA A 246 -1.31 -13.07 -7.99
C ALA A 246 -0.81 -11.62 -8.12
N VAL A 247 -0.70 -11.14 -9.35
CA VAL A 247 -0.40 -9.75 -9.71
C VAL A 247 -1.36 -9.32 -10.82
N GLY A 248 -2.27 -8.41 -10.49
CA GLY A 248 -3.38 -7.97 -11.34
C GLY A 248 -4.65 -7.82 -10.50
N ASN A 249 -5.55 -6.88 -10.90
CA ASN A 249 -6.62 -6.42 -10.00
C ASN A 249 -7.55 -7.54 -9.51
N ALA A 250 -8.32 -8.17 -10.40
CA ALA A 250 -9.25 -9.25 -10.03
C ALA A 250 -8.52 -10.51 -9.54
N LEU A 251 -7.33 -10.80 -10.06
CA LEU A 251 -6.51 -11.93 -9.62
C LEU A 251 -6.08 -11.78 -8.17
N GLU A 252 -5.67 -10.58 -7.78
CA GLU A 252 -5.31 -10.27 -6.39
C GLU A 252 -6.52 -10.31 -5.45
N VAL A 253 -7.70 -9.90 -5.91
CA VAL A 253 -8.96 -10.05 -5.15
C VAL A 253 -9.27 -11.53 -4.93
N LYS A 254 -9.15 -12.37 -5.97
CA LYS A 254 -9.36 -13.82 -5.87
C LYS A 254 -8.41 -14.47 -4.85
N GLU A 255 -7.13 -14.08 -4.88
CA GLU A 255 -6.14 -14.57 -3.90
C GLU A 255 -6.48 -14.06 -2.48
N ALA A 256 -6.88 -12.80 -2.31
CA ALA A 256 -7.30 -12.28 -1.01
C ALA A 256 -8.50 -13.05 -0.44
N ILE A 257 -9.50 -13.36 -1.27
CA ILE A 257 -10.65 -14.19 -0.89
C ILE A 257 -10.20 -15.61 -0.49
N SER A 258 -9.28 -16.23 -1.23
CA SER A 258 -8.74 -17.55 -0.92
C SER A 258 -8.02 -17.57 0.45
N VAL A 259 -7.28 -16.50 0.79
CA VAL A 259 -6.68 -16.33 2.13
C VAL A 259 -7.77 -16.22 3.20
N LEU A 260 -8.81 -15.42 2.98
CA LEU A 260 -9.92 -15.26 3.94
C LEU A 260 -10.79 -16.52 4.09
N LYS A 261 -10.78 -17.41 3.11
CA LYS A 261 -11.39 -18.76 3.19
C LYS A 261 -10.48 -19.76 3.92
N GLY A 262 -9.23 -19.41 4.25
CA GLY A 262 -8.24 -20.30 4.83
C GLY A 262 -7.63 -21.34 3.86
N GLU A 263 -7.89 -21.19 2.56
CA GLU A 263 -7.39 -22.07 1.49
C GLU A 263 -5.92 -21.76 1.16
N THR A 264 -5.55 -20.47 1.15
CA THR A 264 -4.19 -19.99 0.90
C THR A 264 -3.51 -19.57 2.20
N LYS A 265 -2.31 -20.08 2.42
CA LYS A 265 -1.42 -19.78 3.55
C LYS A 265 -0.11 -19.18 3.02
N GLY A 266 0.86 -18.93 3.89
CA GLY A 266 2.19 -18.46 3.54
C GLY A 266 2.40 -16.97 3.82
N ASP A 267 3.33 -16.33 3.10
CA ASP A 267 3.82 -14.97 3.37
C ASP A 267 2.73 -13.91 3.45
N LEU A 268 1.72 -14.03 2.59
CA LEU A 268 0.60 -13.07 2.54
C LEU A 268 -0.26 -13.12 3.81
N LEU A 269 -0.62 -14.32 4.28
CA LEU A 269 -1.35 -14.48 5.54
C LEU A 269 -0.46 -14.07 6.73
N GLU A 270 0.82 -14.47 6.71
CA GLU A 270 1.79 -14.12 7.76
C GLU A 270 1.94 -12.61 7.93
N LEU A 271 2.01 -11.86 6.82
CA LEU A 271 2.02 -10.40 6.84
C LEU A 271 0.75 -9.84 7.47
N CYS A 272 -0.42 -10.33 7.06
CA CYS A 272 -1.69 -9.86 7.59
C CYS A 272 -1.82 -10.14 9.10
N LEU A 273 -1.36 -11.30 9.56
CA LEU A 273 -1.30 -11.64 10.98
C LEU A 273 -0.35 -10.72 11.75
N THR A 274 0.81 -10.40 11.20
CA THR A 274 1.81 -9.54 11.84
C THR A 274 1.33 -8.09 11.94
N LEU A 275 0.83 -7.52 10.85
CA LEU A 275 0.26 -6.16 10.83
C LEU A 275 -0.99 -6.07 11.71
N GLY A 276 -1.87 -7.08 11.64
CA GLY A 276 -3.06 -7.14 12.46
C GLY A 276 -2.75 -7.27 13.95
N ALA A 277 -1.72 -8.05 14.32
CA ALA A 277 -1.26 -8.13 15.70
C ALA A 277 -0.76 -6.77 16.20
N CYS A 278 -0.04 -6.01 15.37
CA CYS A 278 0.32 -4.63 15.73
C CYS A 278 -0.92 -3.75 15.93
N ILE A 279 -1.93 -3.84 15.05
CA ILE A 279 -3.17 -3.07 15.19
C ILE A 279 -3.91 -3.45 16.47
N LEU A 280 -4.15 -4.75 16.74
CA LEU A 280 -4.92 -5.19 17.90
C LEU A 280 -4.23 -4.86 19.22
N THR A 281 -2.89 -4.96 19.29
CA THR A 281 -2.13 -4.60 20.49
C THR A 281 -2.14 -3.09 20.73
N GLU A 282 -1.88 -2.28 19.71
CA GLU A 282 -1.93 -0.82 19.82
C GLU A 282 -3.36 -0.30 20.10
N ALA A 283 -4.37 -0.97 19.56
CA ALA A 283 -5.78 -0.63 19.84
C ALA A 283 -6.26 -1.08 21.22
N GLY A 284 -5.51 -1.94 21.92
CA GLY A 284 -5.90 -2.49 23.23
C GLY A 284 -6.90 -3.65 23.16
N PHE A 285 -7.02 -4.31 22.00
CA PHE A 285 -7.89 -5.48 21.78
C PHE A 285 -7.18 -6.80 22.05
N ALA A 286 -5.88 -6.79 22.25
CA ALA A 286 -5.07 -7.94 22.66
C ALA A 286 -3.95 -7.48 23.59
N ALA A 287 -3.56 -8.35 24.53
CA ALA A 287 -2.52 -8.05 25.50
C ALA A 287 -1.12 -8.08 24.87
N ASP A 288 -0.92 -8.98 23.90
CA ASP A 288 0.35 -9.23 23.23
C ASP A 288 0.14 -9.71 21.78
N ALA A 289 1.23 -9.88 21.06
CA ALA A 289 1.21 -10.30 19.68
C ALA A 289 0.67 -11.73 19.48
N GLU A 290 0.92 -12.64 20.41
CA GLU A 290 0.48 -14.03 20.32
C GLU A 290 -1.04 -14.13 20.44
N SER A 291 -1.63 -13.52 21.46
CA SER A 291 -3.09 -13.44 21.64
C SER A 291 -3.79 -12.70 20.51
N ALA A 292 -3.14 -11.64 19.96
CA ALA A 292 -3.64 -10.95 18.78
C ALA A 292 -3.68 -11.84 17.54
N ARG A 293 -2.60 -12.59 17.28
CA ARG A 293 -2.53 -13.53 16.15
C ARG A 293 -3.57 -14.62 16.26
N ALA A 294 -3.77 -15.19 17.45
CA ALA A 294 -4.79 -16.21 17.68
C ALA A 294 -6.20 -15.69 17.35
N LYS A 295 -6.55 -14.49 17.81
CA LYS A 295 -7.83 -13.83 17.47
C LYS A 295 -8.00 -13.61 15.97
N LEU A 296 -6.96 -13.16 15.28
CA LEU A 296 -7.00 -12.94 13.84
C LEU A 296 -7.20 -14.25 13.07
N LEU A 297 -6.50 -15.31 13.45
CA LEU A 297 -6.66 -16.65 12.84
C LEU A 297 -8.07 -17.19 13.05
N GLU A 298 -8.64 -17.02 14.24
CA GLU A 298 -10.03 -17.41 14.52
C GLU A 298 -11.02 -16.74 13.57
N THR A 299 -10.78 -15.47 13.18
CA THR A 299 -11.66 -14.77 12.22
C THR A 299 -11.63 -15.39 10.82
N VAL A 300 -10.50 -15.96 10.41
CA VAL A 300 -10.36 -16.70 9.15
C VAL A 300 -11.02 -18.07 9.27
N GLU A 301 -10.70 -18.84 10.31
CA GLU A 301 -11.20 -20.20 10.53
C GLU A 301 -12.73 -20.24 10.72
N SER A 302 -13.31 -19.26 11.39
CA SER A 302 -14.76 -19.13 11.55
C SER A 302 -15.48 -18.55 10.34
N GLY A 303 -14.76 -18.04 9.34
CA GLY A 303 -15.31 -17.32 8.20
C GLY A 303 -15.78 -15.88 8.50
N ALA A 304 -15.56 -15.38 9.73
CA ALA A 304 -15.99 -14.04 10.14
C ALA A 304 -15.31 -12.94 9.32
N ALA A 305 -14.03 -13.11 8.98
CA ALA A 305 -13.30 -12.15 8.13
C ALA A 305 -13.83 -12.12 6.69
N LEU A 306 -14.12 -13.29 6.10
CA LEU A 306 -14.74 -13.36 4.77
C LEU A 306 -16.12 -12.71 4.75
N LYS A 307 -16.94 -12.98 5.77
CA LYS A 307 -18.24 -12.34 5.94
C LYS A 307 -18.09 -10.83 6.06
N LYS A 308 -17.08 -10.33 6.76
CA LYS A 308 -16.82 -8.91 6.91
C LYS A 308 -16.45 -8.23 5.58
N LEU A 309 -15.68 -8.91 4.71
CA LEU A 309 -15.42 -8.46 3.34
C LEU A 309 -16.72 -8.39 2.54
N ALA A 310 -17.58 -9.41 2.63
CA ALA A 310 -18.86 -9.45 1.93
C ALA A 310 -19.81 -8.33 2.38
N GLU A 311 -19.89 -8.08 3.70
CA GLU A 311 -20.66 -6.96 4.27
C GLU A 311 -20.16 -5.60 3.75
N MET A 312 -18.85 -5.40 3.62
CA MET A 312 -18.27 -4.17 3.08
C MET A 312 -18.60 -4.01 1.59
N VAL A 313 -18.45 -5.07 0.81
CA VAL A 313 -18.76 -5.04 -0.63
C VAL A 313 -20.23 -4.68 -0.86
N GLU A 314 -21.14 -5.29 -0.13
CA GLU A 314 -22.59 -5.00 -0.21
C GLU A 314 -22.92 -3.59 0.28
N ALA A 315 -22.31 -3.12 1.36
CA ALA A 315 -22.52 -1.78 1.91
C ALA A 315 -22.04 -0.66 0.96
N GLN A 316 -21.20 -1.00 -0.02
CA GLN A 316 -20.66 -0.08 -1.04
C GLN A 316 -21.11 -0.45 -2.47
N ASP A 317 -22.37 -0.87 -2.62
CA ASP A 317 -23.09 -1.09 -3.87
C ASP A 317 -22.62 -2.30 -4.72
N GLY A 318 -21.64 -3.10 -4.25
CA GLY A 318 -21.26 -4.36 -4.86
C GLY A 318 -22.16 -5.53 -4.43
N SER A 319 -21.82 -6.74 -4.86
CA SER A 319 -22.56 -7.95 -4.50
C SER A 319 -21.76 -8.84 -3.54
N ALA A 320 -22.33 -9.16 -2.38
CA ALA A 320 -21.75 -10.14 -1.46
C ALA A 320 -21.56 -11.54 -2.13
N ALA A 321 -22.37 -11.87 -3.14
CA ALA A 321 -22.25 -13.13 -3.88
C ALA A 321 -20.89 -13.25 -4.59
N ASP A 322 -20.30 -12.15 -5.03
CA ASP A 322 -19.01 -12.13 -5.74
C ASP A 322 -17.83 -12.44 -4.79
N VAL A 323 -18.01 -12.20 -3.49
CA VAL A 323 -17.03 -12.58 -2.45
C VAL A 323 -17.11 -14.09 -2.17
N TYR A 324 -18.30 -14.65 -2.10
CA TYR A 324 -18.49 -16.09 -1.84
C TYR A 324 -18.17 -16.94 -3.07
N ASP A 325 -18.43 -16.42 -4.28
CA ASP A 325 -18.12 -17.06 -5.56
C ASP A 325 -17.23 -16.14 -6.43
N PRO A 326 -15.90 -16.20 -6.23
CA PRO A 326 -14.95 -15.36 -6.98
C PRO A 326 -14.83 -15.72 -8.47
N SER A 327 -15.49 -16.77 -8.95
CA SER A 327 -15.57 -17.06 -10.38
C SER A 327 -16.37 -15.99 -11.15
N ARG A 328 -17.21 -15.23 -10.46
CA ARG A 328 -17.99 -14.10 -10.99
C ARG A 328 -17.18 -12.83 -11.24
N LEU A 329 -15.96 -12.74 -10.67
CA LEU A 329 -15.04 -11.62 -10.89
C LEU A 329 -14.45 -11.66 -12.32
N PRO A 330 -14.02 -10.51 -12.86
CA PRO A 330 -13.44 -10.42 -14.19
C PRO A 330 -12.41 -11.52 -14.49
N LEU A 331 -12.45 -12.05 -15.71
CA LEU A 331 -11.57 -13.11 -16.19
C LEU A 331 -11.06 -12.76 -17.58
N ALA A 332 -9.74 -12.82 -17.77
CA ALA A 332 -9.13 -12.57 -19.06
C ALA A 332 -9.46 -13.68 -20.08
N PRO A 333 -9.69 -13.34 -21.34
CA PRO A 333 -10.07 -14.29 -22.38
C PRO A 333 -8.95 -15.28 -22.76
N VAL A 334 -7.70 -14.90 -22.57
CA VAL A 334 -6.54 -15.73 -22.89
C VAL A 334 -5.76 -16.03 -21.61
N GLN A 335 -5.49 -17.33 -21.38
CA GLN A 335 -4.67 -17.79 -20.27
C GLN A 335 -3.64 -18.76 -20.81
N ILE A 336 -2.37 -18.53 -20.53
CA ILE A 336 -1.26 -19.39 -20.95
C ILE A 336 -0.31 -19.69 -19.81
N GLU A 337 0.14 -20.94 -19.74
CA GLU A 337 1.21 -21.37 -18.83
C GLU A 337 2.57 -20.93 -19.35
N VAL A 338 3.46 -20.56 -18.41
CA VAL A 338 4.84 -20.17 -18.73
C VAL A 338 5.80 -21.25 -18.24
N PRO A 339 6.20 -22.22 -19.10
CA PRO A 339 7.09 -23.29 -18.68
C PRO A 339 8.52 -22.79 -18.47
N SER A 340 9.18 -23.37 -17.48
CA SER A 340 10.61 -23.20 -17.25
C SER A 340 11.43 -23.92 -18.33
N GLU A 341 12.47 -23.27 -18.85
CA GLU A 341 13.37 -23.86 -19.85
C GLU A 341 14.38 -24.87 -19.26
N ARG A 342 14.62 -24.78 -17.94
CA ARG A 342 15.60 -25.63 -17.25
C ARG A 342 15.12 -26.04 -15.85
N ALA A 343 15.68 -27.12 -15.33
CA ALA A 343 15.53 -27.53 -13.94
C ALA A 343 16.52 -26.75 -13.05
N GLY A 344 16.16 -26.60 -11.77
CA GLY A 344 16.99 -25.98 -10.74
C GLY A 344 16.15 -25.44 -9.58
N TYR A 345 16.59 -24.33 -9.01
CA TYR A 345 15.92 -23.64 -7.90
C TYR A 345 15.70 -22.18 -8.29
N LEU A 346 14.50 -21.65 -8.08
CA LEU A 346 14.22 -20.26 -8.36
C LEU A 346 14.96 -19.39 -7.33
N SER A 347 15.99 -18.67 -7.81
CA SER A 347 16.88 -17.89 -6.93
C SER A 347 16.53 -16.41 -6.86
N HIS A 348 15.84 -15.89 -7.88
CA HIS A 348 15.43 -14.49 -7.91
C HIS A 348 14.22 -14.30 -8.82
N ILE A 349 13.35 -13.35 -8.44
CA ILE A 349 12.23 -12.83 -9.24
C ILE A 349 12.33 -11.31 -9.24
N GLU A 350 12.47 -10.69 -10.41
CA GLU A 350 12.50 -9.23 -10.50
C GLU A 350 11.09 -8.63 -10.27
N ALA A 351 10.76 -8.37 -8.99
CA ALA A 351 9.40 -7.98 -8.58
C ALA A 351 8.87 -6.75 -9.34
N GLU A 352 9.68 -5.70 -9.53
CA GLU A 352 9.29 -4.50 -10.27
C GLU A 352 8.89 -4.83 -11.72
N LYS A 353 9.69 -5.66 -12.39
CA LYS A 353 9.39 -6.09 -13.77
C LYS A 353 8.11 -6.94 -13.84
N VAL A 354 7.87 -7.79 -12.86
CA VAL A 354 6.60 -8.54 -12.77
C VAL A 354 5.40 -7.58 -12.66
N GLY A 355 5.52 -6.50 -11.87
CA GLY A 355 4.50 -5.44 -11.82
C GLY A 355 4.31 -4.73 -13.17
N LEU A 356 5.42 -4.45 -13.89
CA LEU A 356 5.38 -3.86 -15.23
C LEU A 356 4.72 -4.78 -16.26
N ILE A 357 4.89 -6.10 -16.17
CA ILE A 357 4.17 -7.06 -17.03
C ILE A 357 2.66 -6.89 -16.85
N SER A 358 2.16 -6.85 -15.62
CA SER A 358 0.74 -6.63 -15.35
C SER A 358 0.25 -5.30 -15.93
N MET A 359 1.05 -4.23 -15.81
CA MET A 359 0.73 -2.92 -16.39
C MET A 359 0.68 -2.98 -17.94
N HIS A 360 1.64 -3.61 -18.59
CA HIS A 360 1.67 -3.76 -20.06
C HIS A 360 0.52 -4.60 -20.60
N LEU A 361 0.04 -5.58 -19.84
CA LEU A 361 -1.17 -6.33 -20.15
C LEU A 361 -2.44 -5.45 -20.11
N GLY A 362 -2.39 -4.30 -19.46
CA GLY A 362 -3.50 -3.37 -19.26
C GLY A 362 -4.02 -3.32 -17.81
N GLY A 363 -3.41 -4.07 -16.88
CA GLY A 363 -3.83 -4.13 -15.47
C GLY A 363 -3.41 -2.94 -14.60
N GLY A 364 -2.62 -1.99 -15.14
CA GLY A 364 -2.17 -0.78 -14.46
C GLY A 364 -2.18 0.44 -15.36
N ARG A 365 -2.01 1.63 -14.76
CA ARG A 365 -2.00 2.91 -15.49
C ARG A 365 -0.59 3.31 -15.88
N ALA A 366 -0.34 3.47 -17.17
CA ALA A 366 0.86 4.13 -17.68
C ALA A 366 0.73 5.65 -17.53
N THR A 367 -0.47 6.21 -17.67
CA THR A 367 -0.82 7.62 -17.44
C THR A 367 -2.08 7.71 -16.58
N LYS A 368 -2.37 8.88 -16.01
CA LYS A 368 -3.57 9.08 -15.17
C LYS A 368 -4.88 8.85 -15.92
N GLU A 369 -4.87 9.02 -17.24
CA GLU A 369 -6.01 8.90 -18.14
C GLU A 369 -6.19 7.47 -18.69
N SER A 370 -5.23 6.56 -18.43
CA SER A 370 -5.31 5.18 -18.93
C SER A 370 -6.48 4.43 -18.31
N ASP A 371 -7.28 3.77 -19.14
CA ASP A 371 -8.25 2.76 -18.69
C ASP A 371 -7.52 1.51 -18.19
N ILE A 372 -8.13 0.81 -17.24
CA ILE A 372 -7.58 -0.42 -16.67
C ILE A 372 -8.46 -1.59 -17.05
N ASP A 373 -7.85 -2.66 -17.55
CA ASP A 373 -8.48 -3.97 -17.65
C ASP A 373 -8.29 -4.72 -16.33
N LEU A 374 -9.37 -4.88 -15.60
CA LEU A 374 -9.35 -5.52 -14.27
C LEU A 374 -9.14 -7.04 -14.34
N SER A 375 -9.30 -7.65 -15.52
CA SER A 375 -9.23 -9.11 -15.73
C SER A 375 -7.82 -9.64 -15.93
N VAL A 376 -6.88 -8.78 -16.33
CA VAL A 376 -5.54 -9.17 -16.78
C VAL A 376 -4.51 -9.17 -15.63
N GLY A 377 -3.37 -9.83 -15.88
CA GLY A 377 -2.26 -9.94 -14.95
C GLY A 377 -1.58 -11.30 -15.03
N LEU A 378 -1.04 -11.77 -13.93
CA LEU A 378 -0.40 -13.08 -13.86
C LEU A 378 -0.52 -13.72 -12.47
N VAL A 379 -0.38 -15.04 -12.41
CA VAL A 379 -0.33 -15.81 -11.17
C VAL A 379 0.98 -16.61 -11.17
N LEU A 380 1.84 -16.37 -10.19
CA LEU A 380 3.08 -17.13 -10.00
C LEU A 380 2.78 -18.50 -9.39
N HIS A 381 3.42 -19.55 -9.89
CA HIS A 381 3.33 -20.91 -9.32
C HIS A 381 4.56 -21.26 -8.49
N LYS A 382 5.61 -20.46 -8.61
CA LYS A 382 6.90 -20.63 -7.93
C LYS A 382 7.34 -19.36 -7.25
N LYS A 383 7.99 -19.53 -6.11
CA LYS A 383 8.58 -18.45 -5.32
C LYS A 383 10.07 -18.71 -5.12
N VAL A 384 10.82 -17.68 -4.73
CA VAL A 384 12.26 -17.82 -4.41
C VAL A 384 12.46 -18.94 -3.38
N GLY A 385 13.40 -19.84 -3.71
CA GLY A 385 13.70 -21.04 -2.93
C GLY A 385 12.96 -22.32 -3.37
N ASP A 386 11.98 -22.21 -4.29
CA ASP A 386 11.27 -23.39 -4.80
C ASP A 386 12.11 -24.13 -5.85
N ALA A 387 12.05 -25.48 -5.81
CA ALA A 387 12.57 -26.31 -6.89
C ALA A 387 11.66 -26.21 -8.13
N VAL A 388 12.29 -26.24 -9.30
CA VAL A 388 11.64 -26.14 -10.61
C VAL A 388 12.18 -27.24 -11.51
N ALA A 389 11.31 -28.02 -12.16
CA ALA A 389 11.70 -28.95 -13.20
C ALA A 389 11.67 -28.27 -14.58
N ALA A 390 12.45 -28.80 -15.55
CA ALA A 390 12.33 -28.34 -16.93
C ALA A 390 10.94 -28.62 -17.48
N GLY A 391 10.27 -27.64 -18.06
CA GLY A 391 8.89 -27.71 -18.53
C GLY A 391 7.83 -27.46 -17.45
N GLU A 392 8.20 -27.34 -16.18
CA GLU A 392 7.27 -27.01 -15.09
C GLU A 392 6.87 -25.53 -15.17
N SER A 393 5.61 -25.22 -14.89
CA SER A 393 5.09 -23.86 -15.00
C SER A 393 5.63 -22.95 -13.90
N LEU A 394 6.19 -21.81 -14.32
CA LEU A 394 6.59 -20.69 -13.44
C LEU A 394 5.40 -19.84 -13.03
N GLY A 395 4.37 -19.77 -13.87
CA GLY A 395 3.16 -19.01 -13.64
C GLY A 395 2.21 -19.05 -14.82
N THR A 396 1.01 -18.50 -14.62
CA THR A 396 -0.03 -18.34 -15.65
C THR A 396 -0.17 -16.85 -16.01
N ILE A 397 -0.11 -16.51 -17.29
CA ILE A 397 -0.42 -15.17 -17.82
C ILE A 397 -1.92 -15.12 -18.13
N HIS A 398 -2.56 -14.04 -17.71
CA HIS A 398 -3.95 -13.67 -18.01
C HIS A 398 -3.94 -12.43 -18.90
N ALA A 399 -4.26 -12.55 -20.17
CA ALA A 399 -4.07 -11.51 -21.18
C ALA A 399 -5.35 -11.21 -21.97
N PRO A 400 -5.46 -10.00 -22.57
CA PRO A 400 -6.61 -9.64 -23.40
C PRO A 400 -6.60 -10.34 -24.76
N ASP A 401 -5.42 -10.75 -25.25
CA ASP A 401 -5.23 -11.42 -26.52
C ASP A 401 -3.98 -12.33 -26.51
N ALA A 402 -3.82 -13.14 -27.56
CA ALA A 402 -2.74 -14.13 -27.67
C ALA A 402 -1.34 -13.48 -27.91
N GLU A 403 -1.27 -12.33 -28.57
CA GLU A 403 -0.02 -11.63 -28.85
C GLU A 403 0.57 -11.09 -27.54
N LYS A 404 -0.20 -10.35 -26.77
CA LYS A 404 0.21 -9.85 -25.44
C LYS A 404 0.50 -10.99 -24.46
N ALA A 405 -0.25 -12.10 -24.54
CA ALA A 405 0.03 -13.29 -23.72
C ALA A 405 1.43 -13.85 -24.01
N ALA A 406 1.80 -14.00 -25.29
CA ALA A 406 3.09 -14.52 -25.69
C ALA A 406 4.24 -13.59 -25.26
N GLU A 407 4.10 -12.28 -25.45
CA GLU A 407 5.09 -11.28 -25.01
C GLU A 407 5.27 -11.31 -23.49
N ALA A 408 4.18 -11.32 -22.73
CA ALA A 408 4.21 -11.37 -21.26
C ALA A 408 4.87 -12.67 -20.73
N ALA A 409 4.67 -13.79 -21.42
CA ALA A 409 5.31 -15.06 -21.07
C ALA A 409 6.84 -15.00 -21.22
N GLU A 410 7.36 -14.40 -22.31
CA GLU A 410 8.79 -14.17 -22.49
C GLU A 410 9.36 -13.27 -21.39
N LEU A 411 8.66 -12.16 -21.11
CA LEU A 411 9.05 -11.23 -20.05
C LEU A 411 9.07 -11.90 -18.67
N LEU A 412 8.07 -12.76 -18.35
CA LEU A 412 8.04 -13.48 -17.07
C LEU A 412 9.21 -14.46 -16.96
N ARG A 413 9.54 -15.21 -18.02
CA ARG A 413 10.76 -16.05 -18.03
C ARG A 413 12.01 -15.26 -17.74
N ALA A 414 12.17 -14.10 -18.39
CA ALA A 414 13.31 -13.21 -18.19
C ALA A 414 13.41 -12.59 -16.79
N CYS A 415 12.27 -12.48 -16.07
CA CYS A 415 12.26 -12.01 -14.68
C CYS A 415 12.71 -13.07 -13.67
N CYS A 416 12.76 -14.35 -14.06
CA CYS A 416 13.05 -15.47 -13.17
C CYS A 416 14.47 -15.97 -13.37
N THR A 417 15.28 -15.98 -12.31
CA THR A 417 16.64 -16.57 -12.34
C THR A 417 16.62 -17.93 -11.66
N ILE A 418 17.11 -18.95 -12.36
CA ILE A 418 17.17 -20.32 -11.84
C ILE A 418 18.63 -20.68 -11.56
N SER A 419 18.90 -21.15 -10.32
CA SER A 419 20.21 -21.63 -9.83
C SER A 419 20.27 -23.15 -9.92
N ASP A 420 21.47 -23.69 -10.11
CA ASP A 420 21.72 -25.15 -10.02
C ASP A 420 21.77 -25.66 -8.57
N THR A 421 21.93 -24.76 -7.61
CA THR A 421 22.01 -25.08 -6.18
C THR A 421 20.80 -24.55 -5.41
N PRO A 422 20.36 -25.23 -4.33
CA PRO A 422 19.30 -24.73 -3.46
C PRO A 422 19.59 -23.32 -2.96
N VAL A 423 18.53 -22.50 -2.89
CA VAL A 423 18.59 -21.13 -2.38
C VAL A 423 17.68 -21.04 -1.14
N GLU A 424 18.20 -20.44 -0.08
CA GLU A 424 17.43 -20.19 1.12
C GLU A 424 16.37 -19.10 0.87
N ARG A 425 15.16 -19.31 1.38
CA ARG A 425 14.13 -18.29 1.32
C ARG A 425 14.51 -17.11 2.20
N PRO A 426 14.47 -15.85 1.70
CA PRO A 426 14.77 -14.69 2.53
C PRO A 426 13.71 -14.54 3.63
N ALA A 427 14.11 -13.95 4.76
CA ALA A 427 13.18 -13.59 5.82
C ALA A 427 12.19 -12.54 5.29
N PHE A 428 10.90 -12.89 5.30
CA PHE A 428 9.85 -12.04 4.75
C PHE A 428 9.56 -10.83 5.66
N ILE A 429 9.41 -11.05 6.97
CA ILE A 429 9.33 -9.98 7.97
C ILE A 429 10.76 -9.67 8.43
N LYS A 430 11.25 -8.47 8.12
CA LYS A 430 12.62 -8.06 8.45
C LYS A 430 12.71 -7.40 9.83
N ALA A 431 11.75 -6.55 10.20
CA ALA A 431 11.70 -5.91 11.51
C ALA A 431 10.30 -5.39 11.85
N ILE A 432 10.05 -5.19 13.15
CA ILE A 432 8.88 -4.49 13.70
C ILE A 432 9.41 -3.31 14.51
N ILE A 433 8.99 -2.09 14.17
CA ILE A 433 9.34 -0.82 14.82
C ILE A 433 8.13 -0.33 15.60
N ARG A 434 8.36 -0.09 16.91
CA ARG A 434 7.31 0.41 17.82
C ARG A 434 7.75 1.67 18.50
#